data_7dd6fcd8db1dffe71e5a05abb8fc310f
#
_entry.id   7dd6fcd8db1dffe71e5a05abb8fc310f
#
_cell.length_a   1.000
_cell.length_b   1.000
_cell.length_c   1.000
_cell.angle_alpha   90.00
_cell.angle_beta   90.00
_cell.angle_gamma   90.00
#
_symmetry.space_group_name_H-M   'P 1'
#
loop_
_entity.id
_entity.type
_entity.pdbx_description
1 polymer ?
#
loop_
_entity_poly.entity_id
_entity_poly.type
_entity_poly.pdbx_seq_one_letter_code
_entity_poly.pdbx_strand_id
1 'polypeptide(L)'
;MKTTTDLTQYDHYLKTEDWLKQRNQPVSFTLIEILEPAGGKESIIFPPTYAFKDDAAKRRGSHPYPISNLLKTSEGGDTEMFSAEAASQKGIEANTCDLDTVAAQSNRTEPIFSMKPLDSLVPQVVIKADTSRVNLLEIGHRIADGAARFSGDFGEKAANAIAELANKGNAGEIAKLAPTSLIFGFWDSRPGCSQFKVPRILSSTIRATNVAVVKRSAQYDPPFDVGELAKLGGLGATPDDSKEVDEKNPLSQQGLQSVPATDTHGGVRVFGKIVRRTEVNLVALRALYVRTGEAVDEDESLKMRRYLLGLALVAAQSQAGYNLRQGCLLVNCETSKPEANVVFPNGKREPFSWVFEDSLTFAEAAAKDFKIFVENPSPTEYPFQTEKVVAAIKADELRKAAKEEQKAASKVAKDEAKKAKEEAKAAKAKKEPKPAGDQS
;
A
#
# COMPACT_ATOMS: atom_id res chain seq x y z
N MET A 1 -20.18 9.61 34.89
CA MET A 1 -21.12 10.37 34.05
C MET A 1 -20.69 10.15 32.61
N LYS A 2 -21.48 9.42 31.80
CA LYS A 2 -21.23 9.35 30.34
C LYS A 2 -21.57 10.72 29.76
N THR A 3 -20.58 11.50 29.43
CA THR A 3 -20.77 12.74 28.65
C THR A 3 -21.42 12.33 27.33
N THR A 4 -22.56 12.94 27.03
CA THR A 4 -23.21 12.78 25.72
C THR A 4 -22.21 13.30 24.69
N THR A 5 -21.71 12.44 23.82
CA THR A 5 -20.73 12.83 22.78
C THR A 5 -21.43 13.77 21.82
N ASP A 6 -20.89 14.96 21.68
CA ASP A 6 -21.38 15.92 20.72
C ASP A 6 -20.88 15.55 19.31
N LEU A 7 -21.76 14.96 18.49
CA LEU A 7 -21.44 14.62 17.09
C LEU A 7 -21.19 15.86 16.23
N THR A 8 -21.61 17.04 16.69
CA THR A 8 -21.46 18.28 15.89
C THR A 8 -20.07 18.92 16.00
N GLN A 9 -19.24 18.44 16.92
CA GLN A 9 -17.90 19.01 17.18
C GLN A 9 -17.01 19.12 15.94
N TYR A 10 -17.19 18.22 14.95
CA TYR A 10 -16.40 18.18 13.70
C TYR A 10 -17.18 18.67 12.46
N ASP A 11 -18.45 19.06 12.59
CA ASP A 11 -19.31 19.38 11.44
C ASP A 11 -18.74 20.49 10.58
N HIS A 12 -18.14 21.50 11.19
CA HIS A 12 -17.51 22.60 10.48
C HIS A 12 -16.32 22.16 9.60
N TYR A 13 -15.72 20.99 9.86
CA TYR A 13 -14.69 20.37 9.02
C TYR A 13 -15.28 19.47 7.93
N LEU A 14 -16.52 18.98 8.09
CA LEU A 14 -17.13 17.94 7.28
C LEU A 14 -18.18 18.44 6.29
N LYS A 15 -18.79 19.61 6.58
CA LYS A 15 -19.81 20.22 5.70
C LYS A 15 -19.18 20.72 4.41
N THR A 16 -19.93 20.58 3.31
CA THR A 16 -19.51 21.02 1.98
C THR A 16 -20.13 22.35 1.56
N GLU A 17 -21.09 22.84 2.32
CA GLU A 17 -21.71 24.13 2.08
C GLU A 17 -20.65 25.23 1.98
N ASP A 18 -20.59 25.89 0.82
CA ASP A 18 -19.67 27.00 0.54
C ASP A 18 -18.15 26.69 0.61
N TRP A 19 -17.71 25.45 0.53
CA TRP A 19 -16.27 25.14 0.54
C TRP A 19 -15.48 25.91 -0.55
N LEU A 20 -16.11 26.17 -1.71
CA LEU A 20 -15.52 26.99 -2.76
C LEU A 20 -15.40 28.48 -2.38
N LYS A 21 -16.27 28.96 -1.48
CA LYS A 21 -16.24 30.31 -0.95
C LYS A 21 -15.36 30.43 0.29
N GLN A 22 -15.23 29.36 1.05
CA GLN A 22 -14.41 29.30 2.27
C GLN A 22 -12.98 28.89 1.95
N ARG A 23 -12.18 29.83 1.43
CA ARG A 23 -10.73 29.62 1.20
C ARG A 23 -9.95 29.20 2.46
N ASN A 24 -10.59 29.18 3.63
CA ASN A 24 -9.98 28.90 4.93
C ASN A 24 -10.42 27.58 5.56
N GLN A 25 -11.11 26.69 4.84
CA GLN A 25 -11.41 25.37 5.39
C GLN A 25 -10.15 24.52 5.50
N PRO A 26 -9.95 23.81 6.62
CA PRO A 26 -8.77 22.97 6.79
C PRO A 26 -8.74 21.82 5.77
N VAL A 27 -7.53 21.47 5.37
CA VAL A 27 -7.28 20.42 4.38
C VAL A 27 -7.02 19.08 5.02
N SER A 28 -6.42 19.06 6.23
CA SER A 28 -6.09 17.80 6.90
C SER A 28 -5.95 17.95 8.40
N PHE A 29 -6.08 16.80 9.11
CA PHE A 29 -5.50 16.60 10.44
C PHE A 29 -4.17 15.88 10.28
N THR A 30 -3.16 16.30 11.01
CA THR A 30 -1.84 15.67 11.00
C THR A 30 -1.42 15.27 12.41
N LEU A 31 -0.77 14.09 12.51
CA LEU A 31 -0.13 13.60 13.73
C LEU A 31 1.31 13.24 13.41
N ILE A 32 2.25 13.87 14.09
CA ILE A 32 3.69 13.63 13.95
C ILE A 32 4.20 13.05 15.26
N GLU A 33 4.81 11.88 15.18
CA GLU A 33 5.33 11.14 16.32
C GLU A 33 6.82 10.84 16.09
N ILE A 34 7.62 11.16 17.08
CA ILE A 34 9.03 10.75 17.10
C ILE A 34 9.11 9.40 17.79
N LEU A 35 9.66 8.43 17.08
CA LEU A 35 9.77 7.06 17.54
C LEU A 35 11.23 6.71 17.83
N GLU A 36 11.41 5.65 18.63
CA GLU A 36 12.72 5.02 18.83
C GLU A 36 12.57 3.49 18.90
N PRO A 37 13.64 2.72 18.63
CA PRO A 37 13.60 1.29 18.83
C PRO A 37 13.31 0.93 20.28
N ALA A 38 12.45 -0.06 20.53
CA ALA A 38 12.14 -0.52 21.89
C ALA A 38 13.36 -0.98 22.67
N GLY A 39 14.42 -1.42 21.99
CA GLY A 39 15.71 -1.78 22.60
C GLY A 39 16.63 -0.59 22.87
N GLY A 40 16.18 0.65 22.68
CA GLY A 40 16.94 1.88 22.85
C GLY A 40 17.52 2.43 21.54
N LYS A 41 17.91 3.72 21.58
CA LYS A 41 18.36 4.49 20.39
C LYS A 41 19.56 3.89 19.65
N GLU A 42 20.41 3.14 20.36
CA GLU A 42 21.59 2.49 19.78
C GLU A 42 21.28 1.17 19.07
N SER A 43 20.04 0.67 19.18
CA SER A 43 19.65 -0.60 18.61
C SER A 43 19.69 -0.58 17.09
N ILE A 44 20.14 -1.69 16.52
CA ILE A 44 20.04 -1.96 15.10
C ILE A 44 18.64 -2.43 14.80
N ILE A 45 18.01 -1.84 13.80
CA ILE A 45 16.67 -2.21 13.34
C ILE A 45 16.72 -2.75 11.91
N PHE A 46 15.74 -3.58 11.56
CA PHE A 46 15.65 -4.20 10.24
C PHE A 46 14.56 -3.53 9.39
N PRO A 47 14.96 -2.68 8.41
CA PRO A 47 14.02 -2.17 7.41
C PRO A 47 13.42 -3.29 6.55
N PRO A 48 12.37 -3.04 5.77
CA PRO A 48 11.90 -4.00 4.78
C PRO A 48 12.99 -4.25 3.73
N THR A 49 13.05 -5.47 3.21
CA THR A 49 13.94 -5.84 2.11
C THR A 49 13.13 -6.05 0.84
N TYR A 50 13.66 -5.61 -0.29
CA TYR A 50 13.06 -5.81 -1.61
C TYR A 50 13.95 -6.67 -2.48
N ALA A 51 13.34 -7.50 -3.32
CA ALA A 51 14.07 -8.26 -4.32
C ALA A 51 14.73 -7.31 -5.33
N PHE A 52 15.95 -7.64 -5.75
CA PHE A 52 16.61 -6.92 -6.84
C PHE A 52 15.90 -7.21 -8.16
N LYS A 53 15.79 -6.18 -9.01
CA LYS A 53 15.18 -6.34 -10.34
C LYS A 53 16.03 -7.18 -11.29
N ASP A 54 17.34 -7.17 -11.10
CA ASP A 54 18.31 -7.92 -11.88
C ASP A 54 19.57 -8.25 -11.08
N ASP A 55 20.34 -9.24 -11.55
CA ASP A 55 21.60 -9.65 -10.93
C ASP A 55 22.68 -8.56 -11.01
N ALA A 56 22.58 -7.65 -11.96
CA ALA A 56 23.53 -6.54 -12.09
C ALA A 56 23.38 -5.53 -10.94
N ALA A 57 22.17 -5.32 -10.43
CA ALA A 57 21.94 -4.50 -9.24
C ALA A 57 22.55 -5.13 -7.99
N LYS A 58 22.42 -6.46 -7.86
CA LYS A 58 23.02 -7.25 -6.77
C LYS A 58 24.56 -7.16 -6.80
N ARG A 59 25.16 -7.30 -7.99
CA ARG A 59 26.65 -7.26 -8.16
C ARG A 59 27.25 -5.88 -7.90
N ARG A 60 26.48 -4.80 -8.05
CA ARG A 60 26.95 -3.42 -7.76
C ARG A 60 27.03 -3.10 -6.27
N GLY A 61 26.87 -4.06 -5.38
CA GLY A 61 26.93 -3.87 -3.94
C GLY A 61 25.73 -3.11 -3.37
N SER A 62 24.63 -3.01 -4.11
CA SER A 62 23.38 -2.44 -3.63
C SER A 62 22.85 -3.30 -2.48
N HIS A 63 22.38 -2.65 -1.44
CA HIS A 63 21.65 -3.34 -0.36
C HIS A 63 20.15 -3.30 -0.66
N PRO A 64 19.36 -4.28 -0.17
CA PRO A 64 17.93 -4.37 -0.48
C PRO A 64 17.07 -3.42 0.37
N TYR A 65 17.66 -2.66 1.30
CA TYR A 65 16.91 -1.71 2.12
C TYR A 65 16.51 -0.47 1.31
N PRO A 66 15.31 0.09 1.56
CA PRO A 66 14.80 1.26 0.84
C PRO A 66 15.43 2.56 1.36
N ILE A 67 16.71 2.73 1.11
CA ILE A 67 17.48 3.93 1.48
C ILE A 67 17.59 4.84 0.26
N SER A 68 17.22 6.11 0.46
CA SER A 68 17.36 7.18 -0.52
C SER A 68 18.39 8.19 -0.06
N ASN A 69 19.44 8.42 -0.85
CA ASN A 69 20.40 9.48 -0.59
C ASN A 69 19.80 10.82 -0.98
N LEU A 70 19.84 11.79 -0.07
CA LEU A 70 19.31 13.14 -0.28
C LEU A 70 20.38 14.11 -0.79
N LEU A 71 21.64 13.87 -0.42
CA LEU A 71 22.77 14.63 -0.92
C LEU A 71 23.21 14.02 -2.26
N LYS A 72 23.11 14.80 -3.35
CA LYS A 72 23.68 14.43 -4.64
C LYS A 72 25.21 14.58 -4.53
N THR A 73 25.95 13.52 -4.86
CA THR A 73 27.36 13.66 -5.24
C THR A 73 27.37 14.42 -6.57
N SER A 74 27.96 15.59 -6.61
CA SER A 74 28.23 16.28 -7.88
C SER A 74 29.15 15.39 -8.73
N GLU A 75 28.79 15.21 -10.01
CA GLU A 75 29.67 14.54 -10.96
C GLU A 75 31.04 15.24 -10.96
N GLY A 76 32.08 14.55 -10.48
CA GLY A 76 33.48 14.95 -10.67
C GLY A 76 34.16 15.74 -9.56
N GLY A 77 33.67 15.77 -8.35
CA GLY A 77 34.39 16.37 -7.22
C GLY A 77 34.30 15.50 -5.96
N ASP A 78 35.41 15.46 -5.19
CA ASP A 78 35.48 14.86 -3.85
C ASP A 78 34.44 15.52 -2.92
N THR A 79 33.21 15.06 -3.00
CA THR A 79 32.18 15.40 -2.01
C THR A 79 32.49 14.54 -0.78
N GLU A 80 32.89 15.17 0.31
CA GLU A 80 32.93 14.54 1.62
C GLU A 80 31.59 13.82 1.81
N MET A 81 31.57 12.50 1.65
CA MET A 81 30.47 11.67 2.04
C MET A 81 30.39 11.76 3.56
N PHE A 82 29.56 12.65 4.08
CA PHE A 82 29.30 12.68 5.51
C PHE A 82 28.81 11.30 5.94
N SER A 83 29.46 10.72 6.93
CA SER A 83 28.88 9.56 7.60
C SER A 83 27.48 9.95 8.14
N ALA A 84 26.57 9.02 8.23
CA ALA A 84 25.22 9.28 8.76
C ALA A 84 25.29 9.94 10.16
N GLU A 85 26.28 9.58 10.95
CA GLU A 85 26.54 10.16 12.27
C GLU A 85 26.99 11.62 12.18
N ALA A 86 27.99 11.93 11.34
CA ALA A 86 28.49 13.29 11.17
C ALA A 86 27.41 14.21 10.58
N ALA A 87 26.59 13.73 9.65
CA ALA A 87 25.45 14.47 9.12
C ALA A 87 24.43 14.78 10.23
N SER A 88 24.10 13.80 11.07
CA SER A 88 23.18 14.00 12.19
C SER A 88 23.68 15.03 13.18
N GLN A 89 24.97 15.00 13.55
CA GLN A 89 25.59 15.99 14.44
C GLN A 89 25.55 17.41 13.88
N LYS A 90 25.63 17.55 12.56
CA LYS A 90 25.51 18.84 11.85
C LYS A 90 24.07 19.26 11.57
N GLY A 91 23.06 18.46 11.95
CA GLY A 91 21.65 18.71 11.65
C GLY A 91 21.29 18.58 10.15
N ILE A 92 22.10 17.85 9.38
CA ILE A 92 21.91 17.62 7.94
C ILE A 92 21.25 16.26 7.75
N GLU A 93 20.24 16.18 6.87
CA GLU A 93 19.65 14.91 6.43
C GLU A 93 20.42 14.40 5.19
N ALA A 94 21.35 13.47 5.37
CA ALA A 94 22.14 12.91 4.28
C ALA A 94 21.39 11.81 3.51
N ASN A 95 20.64 10.98 4.23
CA ASN A 95 19.83 9.93 3.64
C ASN A 95 18.55 9.67 4.46
N THR A 96 17.62 8.95 3.85
CA THR A 96 16.41 8.47 4.50
C THR A 96 16.19 7.00 4.22
N CYS A 97 15.59 6.30 5.17
CA CYS A 97 15.18 4.91 5.04
C CYS A 97 13.69 4.77 5.33
N ASP A 98 12.92 4.24 4.39
CA ASP A 98 11.52 3.92 4.62
C ASP A 98 11.41 2.65 5.48
N LEU A 99 11.04 2.81 6.74
CA LEU A 99 10.79 1.69 7.65
C LEU A 99 9.42 1.08 7.41
N ASP A 100 8.42 1.92 7.08
CA ASP A 100 7.10 1.46 6.69
C ASP A 100 6.45 2.46 5.71
N THR A 101 5.98 1.94 4.58
CA THR A 101 5.30 2.73 3.55
C THR A 101 3.83 2.97 3.90
N VAL A 102 3.16 3.87 3.19
CA VAL A 102 1.71 4.12 3.37
C VAL A 102 0.90 2.83 3.21
N ALA A 103 1.24 1.98 2.25
CA ALA A 103 0.53 0.72 2.03
C ALA A 103 0.76 -0.27 3.18
N ALA A 104 1.99 -0.39 3.64
CA ALA A 104 2.34 -1.27 4.76
C ALA A 104 1.68 -0.81 6.06
N GLN A 105 1.71 0.50 6.37
CA GLN A 105 1.03 1.07 7.53
C GLN A 105 -0.49 0.84 7.47
N SER A 106 -1.12 1.02 6.30
CA SER A 106 -2.55 0.77 6.13
C SER A 106 -2.89 -0.70 6.43
N ASN A 107 -2.15 -1.64 5.83
CA ASN A 107 -2.38 -3.08 6.03
C ASN A 107 -2.10 -3.56 7.46
N ARG A 108 -1.26 -2.84 8.18
CA ARG A 108 -0.91 -3.13 9.58
C ARG A 108 -1.94 -2.56 10.54
N THR A 109 -2.50 -1.41 10.20
CA THR A 109 -3.45 -0.69 11.06
C THR A 109 -4.89 -1.19 10.89
N GLU A 110 -5.30 -1.51 9.66
CA GLU A 110 -6.68 -1.89 9.36
C GLU A 110 -7.22 -3.09 10.18
N PRO A 111 -6.43 -4.17 10.44
CA PRO A 111 -6.89 -5.31 11.21
C PRO A 111 -7.29 -5.01 12.67
N ILE A 112 -6.97 -3.84 13.23
CA ILE A 112 -7.44 -3.46 14.58
C ILE A 112 -8.95 -3.49 14.69
N PHE A 113 -9.65 -3.20 13.60
CA PHE A 113 -11.11 -3.23 13.56
C PHE A 113 -11.71 -4.65 13.58
N SER A 114 -10.89 -5.70 13.62
CA SER A 114 -11.34 -7.07 13.95
C SER A 114 -11.20 -7.41 15.43
N MET A 115 -10.64 -6.51 16.24
CA MET A 115 -10.35 -6.70 17.65
C MET A 115 -11.33 -5.91 18.52
N LYS A 116 -11.71 -6.48 19.68
CA LYS A 116 -12.55 -5.77 20.68
C LYS A 116 -11.76 -4.59 21.30
N PRO A 117 -12.43 -3.46 21.55
CA PRO A 117 -13.84 -3.18 21.31
C PRO A 117 -14.15 -2.62 19.90
N LEU A 118 -13.16 -2.54 19.01
CA LEU A 118 -13.28 -1.85 17.72
C LEU A 118 -14.06 -2.66 16.66
N ASP A 119 -14.23 -3.96 16.88
CA ASP A 119 -14.98 -4.86 15.99
C ASP A 119 -16.46 -4.44 15.81
N SER A 120 -17.03 -3.76 16.81
CA SER A 120 -18.39 -3.22 16.76
C SER A 120 -18.56 -2.04 15.79
N LEU A 121 -17.46 -1.43 15.37
CA LEU A 121 -17.47 -0.22 14.55
C LEU A 121 -17.61 -0.50 13.06
N VAL A 122 -17.29 -1.70 12.60
CA VAL A 122 -17.27 -2.05 11.16
C VAL A 122 -17.88 -3.43 10.92
N PRO A 123 -18.44 -3.68 9.73
CA PRO A 123 -18.90 -5.02 9.36
C PRO A 123 -17.76 -6.03 9.42
N GLN A 124 -18.00 -7.20 10.03
CA GLN A 124 -17.06 -8.30 10.14
C GLN A 124 -17.32 -9.30 9.01
N VAL A 125 -16.50 -9.25 7.96
CA VAL A 125 -16.62 -10.09 6.76
C VAL A 125 -15.47 -11.08 6.70
N VAL A 126 -15.79 -12.37 6.63
CA VAL A 126 -14.83 -13.46 6.51
C VAL A 126 -15.06 -14.22 5.21
N ILE A 127 -14.01 -14.39 4.43
CA ILE A 127 -14.03 -15.18 3.20
C ILE A 127 -13.45 -16.55 3.50
N LYS A 128 -14.21 -17.61 3.16
CA LYS A 128 -13.85 -18.98 3.45
C LYS A 128 -13.59 -19.75 2.15
N ALA A 129 -12.39 -20.28 2.01
CA ALA A 129 -11.97 -21.12 0.91
C ALA A 129 -11.46 -22.45 1.48
N ASP A 130 -12.26 -23.50 1.37
CA ASP A 130 -11.97 -24.82 1.95
C ASP A 130 -11.63 -24.72 3.45
N THR A 131 -10.38 -25.01 3.83
CA THR A 131 -9.87 -24.90 5.20
C THR A 131 -9.36 -23.50 5.56
N SER A 132 -9.16 -22.65 4.57
CA SER A 132 -8.60 -21.31 4.74
C SER A 132 -9.69 -20.27 5.01
N ARG A 133 -9.42 -19.38 5.97
CA ARG A 133 -10.29 -18.25 6.33
C ARG A 133 -9.46 -16.98 6.34
N VAL A 134 -10.00 -15.92 5.73
CA VAL A 134 -9.35 -14.59 5.75
C VAL A 134 -10.40 -13.52 6.03
N ASN A 135 -10.08 -12.58 6.93
CA ASN A 135 -10.92 -11.41 7.17
C ASN A 135 -10.69 -10.37 6.07
N LEU A 136 -11.75 -9.71 5.63
CA LEU A 136 -11.67 -8.61 4.65
C LEU A 136 -10.72 -7.50 5.10
N LEU A 137 -10.60 -7.27 6.40
CA LEU A 137 -9.71 -6.27 7.02
C LEU A 137 -8.22 -6.64 6.94
N GLU A 138 -7.89 -7.88 6.55
CA GLU A 138 -6.52 -8.40 6.44
C GLU A 138 -6.02 -8.45 4.99
N ILE A 139 -6.89 -8.23 4.00
CA ILE A 139 -6.54 -8.30 2.59
C ILE A 139 -6.18 -6.94 1.99
N GLY A 140 -5.04 -6.90 1.30
CA GLY A 140 -4.40 -5.64 0.89
C GLY A 140 -5.18 -4.77 -0.09
N HIS A 141 -6.01 -5.38 -0.97
CA HIS A 141 -6.84 -4.64 -1.93
C HIS A 141 -8.29 -4.45 -1.46
N ARG A 142 -8.62 -4.85 -0.23
CA ARG A 142 -9.89 -4.59 0.46
C ARG A 142 -11.11 -5.05 -0.34
N ILE A 143 -12.14 -4.21 -0.47
CA ILE A 143 -13.34 -4.50 -1.26
C ILE A 143 -13.06 -4.85 -2.73
N ALA A 144 -11.94 -4.35 -3.29
CA ALA A 144 -11.53 -4.62 -4.67
C ALA A 144 -10.60 -5.84 -4.81
N ASP A 145 -10.31 -6.55 -3.73
CA ASP A 145 -9.46 -7.74 -3.76
C ASP A 145 -10.10 -8.89 -4.56
N GLY A 146 -9.25 -9.75 -5.12
CA GLY A 146 -9.71 -10.97 -5.79
C GLY A 146 -10.47 -11.90 -4.86
N ALA A 147 -10.04 -12.04 -3.60
CA ALA A 147 -10.75 -12.82 -2.60
C ALA A 147 -12.16 -12.27 -2.36
N ALA A 148 -12.31 -10.96 -2.18
CA ALA A 148 -13.61 -10.29 -2.02
C ALA A 148 -14.50 -10.48 -3.24
N ARG A 149 -13.96 -10.30 -4.44
CA ARG A 149 -14.69 -10.39 -5.72
C ARG A 149 -15.32 -11.75 -5.96
N PHE A 150 -14.63 -12.83 -5.57
CA PHE A 150 -15.09 -14.20 -5.79
C PHE A 150 -15.74 -14.84 -4.56
N SER A 151 -16.21 -14.03 -3.59
CA SER A 151 -16.81 -14.49 -2.35
C SER A 151 -18.35 -14.44 -2.39
N GLY A 152 -18.97 -15.36 -3.10
CA GLY A 152 -20.43 -15.52 -3.10
C GLY A 152 -21.20 -14.23 -3.37
N ASP A 153 -22.24 -13.98 -2.59
CA ASP A 153 -23.09 -12.79 -2.67
C ASP A 153 -22.34 -11.49 -2.28
N PHE A 154 -21.31 -11.59 -1.43
CA PHE A 154 -20.54 -10.44 -1.06
C PHE A 154 -19.80 -9.85 -2.28
N GLY A 155 -19.27 -10.71 -3.14
CA GLY A 155 -18.58 -10.27 -4.36
C GLY A 155 -19.49 -9.47 -5.31
N GLU A 156 -20.76 -9.84 -5.42
CA GLU A 156 -21.77 -9.12 -6.22
C GLU A 156 -22.13 -7.77 -5.58
N LYS A 157 -22.36 -7.75 -4.25
CA LYS A 157 -22.60 -6.52 -3.50
C LYS A 157 -21.40 -5.56 -3.62
N ALA A 158 -20.18 -6.07 -3.47
CA ALA A 158 -18.95 -5.30 -3.61
C ALA A 158 -18.80 -4.69 -5.01
N ALA A 159 -19.03 -5.47 -6.07
CA ALA A 159 -18.97 -5.00 -7.44
C ALA A 159 -20.00 -3.89 -7.73
N ASN A 160 -21.24 -4.06 -7.24
CA ASN A 160 -22.29 -3.06 -7.36
C ASN A 160 -21.95 -1.77 -6.60
N ALA A 161 -21.45 -1.87 -5.36
CA ALA A 161 -21.06 -0.72 -4.57
C ALA A 161 -19.91 0.08 -5.21
N ILE A 162 -18.91 -0.62 -5.79
CA ILE A 162 -17.82 0.02 -6.55
C ILE A 162 -18.38 0.73 -7.80
N ALA A 163 -19.29 0.08 -8.52
CA ALA A 163 -19.91 0.68 -9.70
C ALA A 163 -20.78 1.91 -9.37
N GLU A 164 -21.54 1.88 -8.26
CA GLU A 164 -22.29 3.04 -7.76
C GLU A 164 -21.37 4.23 -7.45
N LEU A 165 -20.24 3.97 -6.79
CA LEU A 165 -19.26 5.02 -6.51
C LEU A 165 -18.61 5.53 -7.80
N ALA A 166 -18.20 4.65 -8.71
CA ALA A 166 -17.50 5.03 -9.94
C ALA A 166 -18.40 5.80 -10.92
N ASN A 167 -19.66 5.37 -11.07
CA ASN A 167 -20.58 5.92 -12.09
C ASN A 167 -21.43 7.06 -11.57
N LYS A 168 -21.80 7.03 -10.28
CA LYS A 168 -22.73 8.00 -9.69
C LYS A 168 -22.12 8.84 -8.57
N GLY A 169 -20.90 8.53 -8.13
CA GLY A 169 -20.28 9.21 -6.99
C GLY A 169 -20.95 8.86 -5.63
N ASN A 170 -21.69 7.73 -5.58
CA ASN A 170 -22.38 7.29 -4.36
C ASN A 170 -21.45 6.38 -3.51
N ALA A 171 -20.93 6.90 -2.39
CA ALA A 171 -20.07 6.18 -1.49
C ALA A 171 -20.82 5.38 -0.41
N GLY A 172 -22.12 5.59 -0.27
CA GLY A 172 -22.93 5.06 0.84
C GLY A 172 -22.87 3.54 0.99
N GLU A 173 -22.95 2.81 -0.13
CA GLU A 173 -22.93 1.35 -0.08
C GLU A 173 -21.53 0.79 0.31
N ILE A 174 -20.45 1.41 -0.15
CA ILE A 174 -19.10 1.00 0.30
C ILE A 174 -18.93 1.31 1.79
N ALA A 175 -19.41 2.47 2.25
CA ALA A 175 -19.34 2.85 3.66
C ALA A 175 -20.10 1.87 4.57
N LYS A 176 -21.16 1.22 4.05
CA LYS A 176 -21.92 0.19 4.78
C LYS A 176 -21.29 -1.20 4.71
N LEU A 177 -20.68 -1.57 3.58
CA LEU A 177 -20.13 -2.91 3.36
C LEU A 177 -18.69 -3.07 3.83
N ALA A 178 -17.85 -2.08 3.55
CA ALA A 178 -16.41 -2.11 3.76
C ALA A 178 -15.84 -0.70 3.95
N PRO A 179 -16.22 0.00 5.05
CA PRO A 179 -15.87 1.40 5.29
C PRO A 179 -14.36 1.66 5.27
N THR A 180 -13.57 0.71 5.73
CA THR A 180 -12.10 0.78 5.74
C THR A 180 -11.52 0.91 4.33
N SER A 181 -12.22 0.43 3.30
CA SER A 181 -11.85 0.63 1.90
C SER A 181 -11.87 2.12 1.47
N LEU A 182 -12.77 2.92 2.04
CA LEU A 182 -12.78 4.37 1.82
C LEU A 182 -11.68 5.07 2.62
N ILE A 183 -11.38 4.57 3.82
CA ILE A 183 -10.36 5.17 4.69
C ILE A 183 -8.95 4.92 4.14
N PHE A 184 -8.62 3.68 3.84
CA PHE A 184 -7.28 3.28 3.39
C PHE A 184 -7.12 3.25 1.87
N GLY A 185 -8.20 3.52 1.13
CA GLY A 185 -8.22 3.53 -0.32
C GLY A 185 -8.16 2.14 -0.95
N PHE A 186 -8.58 2.04 -2.20
CA PHE A 186 -8.45 0.82 -3.00
C PHE A 186 -8.26 1.17 -4.48
N TRP A 187 -7.84 0.19 -5.24
CA TRP A 187 -7.69 0.30 -6.68
C TRP A 187 -8.21 -0.97 -7.35
N ASP A 188 -9.26 -0.82 -8.15
CA ASP A 188 -9.76 -1.87 -9.03
C ASP A 188 -9.17 -1.68 -10.43
N SER A 189 -8.10 -2.40 -10.74
CA SER A 189 -7.33 -2.27 -11.98
C SER A 189 -7.64 -3.37 -13.01
N ARG A 190 -8.56 -4.28 -12.69
CA ARG A 190 -8.78 -5.50 -13.46
C ARG A 190 -9.56 -5.25 -14.75
N PRO A 191 -9.27 -6.00 -15.84
CA PRO A 191 -10.07 -5.95 -17.06
C PRO A 191 -11.53 -6.29 -16.80
N GLY A 192 -12.44 -5.50 -17.37
CA GLY A 192 -13.90 -5.67 -17.20
C GLY A 192 -14.45 -5.15 -15.88
N CYS A 193 -13.63 -4.54 -15.03
CA CYS A 193 -14.02 -3.75 -13.89
C CYS A 193 -13.94 -2.26 -14.22
N SER A 194 -14.38 -1.41 -13.31
CA SER A 194 -14.43 0.05 -13.51
C SER A 194 -13.06 0.72 -13.71
N GLN A 195 -11.97 0.02 -13.45
CA GLN A 195 -10.60 0.57 -13.43
C GLN A 195 -10.50 1.83 -12.56
N PHE A 196 -11.14 1.76 -11.41
CA PHE A 196 -11.39 2.90 -10.54
C PHE A 196 -10.45 2.90 -9.34
N LYS A 197 -9.97 4.09 -8.99
CA LYS A 197 -9.07 4.28 -7.85
C LYS A 197 -9.68 5.25 -6.85
N VAL A 198 -9.83 4.80 -5.60
CA VAL A 198 -10.24 5.65 -4.48
C VAL A 198 -9.00 6.07 -3.70
N PRO A 199 -8.77 7.38 -3.53
CA PRO A 199 -7.66 7.89 -2.73
C PRO A 199 -7.87 7.56 -1.25
N ARG A 200 -6.77 7.50 -0.49
CA ARG A 200 -6.81 7.31 0.96
C ARG A 200 -7.30 8.55 1.67
N ILE A 201 -8.19 8.39 2.64
CA ILE A 201 -8.51 9.41 3.63
C ILE A 201 -7.42 9.44 4.71
N LEU A 202 -6.98 8.26 5.16
CA LEU A 202 -5.91 8.11 6.15
C LEU A 202 -4.64 7.60 5.47
N SER A 203 -3.54 8.32 5.65
CA SER A 203 -2.20 7.88 5.27
C SER A 203 -1.24 7.99 6.44
N SER A 204 -0.35 7.01 6.59
CA SER A 204 0.71 7.01 7.59
C SER A 204 1.99 6.44 6.99
N THR A 205 3.13 6.98 7.39
CA THR A 205 4.47 6.46 7.00
C THR A 205 5.39 6.50 8.19
N ILE A 206 6.34 5.57 8.25
CA ILE A 206 7.44 5.63 9.22
C ILE A 206 8.75 5.68 8.45
N ARG A 207 9.53 6.73 8.71
CA ARG A 207 10.80 6.99 8.03
C ARG A 207 11.89 7.32 9.03
N ALA A 208 13.07 6.72 8.83
CA ALA A 208 14.29 7.07 9.56
C ALA A 208 15.17 7.99 8.71
N THR A 209 15.88 8.91 9.35
CA THR A 209 16.89 9.78 8.72
C THR A 209 18.28 9.44 9.22
N ASN A 210 19.29 9.69 8.40
CA ASN A 210 20.70 9.44 8.73
C ASN A 210 20.95 8.02 9.22
N VAL A 211 20.70 7.05 8.33
CA VAL A 211 20.91 5.63 8.63
C VAL A 211 22.23 5.13 8.05
N ALA A 212 22.91 4.26 8.82
CA ALA A 212 24.05 3.50 8.36
C ALA A 212 23.68 2.02 8.24
N VAL A 213 24.05 1.39 7.12
CA VAL A 213 23.84 -0.05 6.90
C VAL A 213 24.84 -0.84 7.73
N VAL A 214 24.36 -1.85 8.42
CA VAL A 214 25.16 -2.79 9.17
C VAL A 214 25.20 -4.11 8.42
N LYS A 215 26.36 -4.70 8.31
CA LYS A 215 26.56 -6.05 7.80
C LYS A 215 26.66 -7.03 8.96
N ARG A 216 26.26 -8.27 8.72
CA ARG A 216 26.46 -9.36 9.66
C ARG A 216 26.97 -10.59 8.92
N SER A 217 27.61 -11.48 9.66
CA SER A 217 27.92 -12.82 9.21
C SER A 217 27.28 -13.83 10.16
N ALA A 218 26.83 -14.92 9.61
CA ALA A 218 26.31 -16.06 10.34
C ALA A 218 26.76 -17.33 9.64
N GLN A 219 26.81 -18.43 10.39
CA GLN A 219 27.05 -19.75 9.83
C GLN A 219 26.08 -20.72 10.49
N TYR A 220 25.51 -21.57 9.67
CA TYR A 220 24.76 -22.73 10.15
C TYR A 220 25.59 -23.96 9.88
N ASP A 221 25.85 -24.74 10.91
CA ASP A 221 26.48 -26.04 10.81
C ASP A 221 25.48 -27.11 11.31
N PRO A 222 25.19 -28.12 10.51
CA PRO A 222 24.29 -29.18 10.93
C PRO A 222 24.92 -29.94 12.13
N PRO A 223 24.07 -30.47 13.05
CA PRO A 223 24.54 -31.16 14.23
C PRO A 223 25.15 -32.54 13.95
N PHE A 224 25.10 -33.01 12.71
CA PHE A 224 25.63 -34.30 12.26
C PHE A 224 26.73 -34.08 11.26
N ASP A 225 27.74 -35.03 11.23
CA ASP A 225 28.75 -35.04 10.21
C ASP A 225 28.12 -35.30 8.83
N VAL A 226 28.15 -34.27 8.00
CA VAL A 226 27.53 -34.28 6.65
C VAL A 226 28.27 -35.30 5.74
N GLY A 227 29.57 -35.49 5.93
CA GLY A 227 30.35 -36.45 5.20
C GLY A 227 29.99 -37.90 5.53
N GLU A 228 29.71 -38.20 6.79
CA GLU A 228 29.18 -39.50 7.18
C GLU A 228 27.78 -39.77 6.68
N LEU A 229 26.87 -38.79 6.75
CA LEU A 229 25.52 -38.88 6.20
C LEU A 229 25.54 -39.12 4.68
N ALA A 230 26.41 -38.45 3.95
CA ALA A 230 26.55 -38.64 2.51
C ALA A 230 27.03 -40.06 2.18
N LYS A 231 27.98 -40.61 2.94
CA LYS A 231 28.47 -41.98 2.77
C LYS A 231 27.39 -43.04 3.08
N LEU A 232 26.66 -42.85 4.18
CA LEU A 232 25.57 -43.73 4.59
C LEU A 232 24.40 -43.73 3.59
N GLY A 233 24.15 -42.60 2.98
CA GLY A 233 23.09 -42.42 1.96
C GLY A 233 23.50 -42.83 0.55
N GLY A 234 24.74 -43.21 0.31
CA GLY A 234 25.22 -43.53 -1.07
C GLY A 234 25.22 -42.33 -2.01
N LEU A 235 25.28 -41.12 -1.48
CA LEU A 235 25.10 -39.84 -2.22
C LEU A 235 26.38 -39.35 -2.94
N GLY A 236 27.43 -40.15 -2.97
CA GLY A 236 28.68 -39.78 -3.65
C GLY A 236 29.58 -38.84 -2.84
N ALA A 237 30.63 -38.29 -3.45
CA ALA A 237 31.64 -37.51 -2.76
C ALA A 237 31.07 -36.31 -1.98
N THR A 238 31.61 -36.13 -0.79
CA THR A 238 31.32 -34.96 0.07
C THR A 238 31.51 -33.65 -0.69
N PRO A 239 30.58 -32.69 -0.56
CA PRO A 239 30.83 -31.37 -1.07
C PRO A 239 32.11 -30.81 -0.44
N ASP A 240 33.00 -30.28 -1.26
CA ASP A 240 34.15 -29.52 -0.82
C ASP A 240 33.64 -28.30 -0.06
N ASP A 241 33.91 -28.18 1.22
CA ASP A 241 33.47 -27.08 2.11
C ASP A 241 33.90 -25.69 1.63
N SER A 242 34.76 -25.64 0.60
CA SER A 242 35.28 -24.40 0.00
C SER A 242 34.45 -23.86 -1.18
N LYS A 243 33.46 -24.62 -1.69
CA LYS A 243 32.67 -24.20 -2.85
C LYS A 243 31.33 -23.60 -2.45
N GLU A 244 30.88 -22.63 -3.25
CA GLU A 244 29.54 -22.04 -3.11
C GLU A 244 28.47 -23.12 -2.92
N VAL A 245 27.54 -22.83 -1.99
CA VAL A 245 26.41 -23.72 -1.66
C VAL A 245 25.69 -24.12 -2.94
N ASP A 246 25.83 -25.39 -3.34
CA ASP A 246 25.05 -25.91 -4.48
C ASP A 246 23.62 -26.18 -4.01
N GLU A 247 22.71 -25.30 -4.40
CA GLU A 247 21.27 -25.41 -4.10
C GLU A 247 20.64 -26.72 -4.64
N LYS A 248 21.33 -27.40 -5.57
CA LYS A 248 20.91 -28.68 -6.13
C LYS A 248 21.38 -29.89 -5.33
N ASN A 249 22.24 -29.70 -4.33
CA ASN A 249 22.69 -30.78 -3.46
C ASN A 249 21.48 -31.33 -2.66
N PRO A 250 21.20 -32.64 -2.69
CA PRO A 250 20.12 -33.23 -1.94
C PRO A 250 20.17 -32.96 -0.43
N LEU A 251 21.35 -32.87 0.16
CA LEU A 251 21.54 -32.55 1.58
C LEU A 251 21.20 -31.09 1.88
N SER A 252 21.52 -30.16 0.97
CA SER A 252 21.15 -28.76 1.08
C SER A 252 19.63 -28.59 1.10
N GLN A 253 18.92 -29.31 0.22
CA GLN A 253 17.44 -29.27 0.17
C GLN A 253 16.78 -29.80 1.45
N GLN A 254 17.47 -30.65 2.20
CA GLN A 254 17.02 -31.16 3.51
C GLN A 254 17.54 -30.35 4.69
N GLY A 255 18.25 -29.23 4.47
CA GLY A 255 18.83 -28.42 5.52
C GLY A 255 20.00 -29.07 6.27
N LEU A 256 20.65 -30.04 5.67
CA LEU A 256 21.76 -30.81 6.23
C LEU A 256 23.13 -30.42 5.66
N GLN A 257 23.27 -29.22 5.14
CA GLN A 257 24.53 -28.68 4.64
C GLN A 257 24.95 -27.45 5.47
N SER A 258 26.27 -27.31 5.69
CA SER A 258 26.85 -26.09 6.26
C SER A 258 26.57 -24.90 5.33
N VAL A 259 26.01 -23.83 5.87
CA VAL A 259 25.66 -22.63 5.09
C VAL A 259 26.35 -21.41 5.70
N PRO A 260 27.51 -20.99 5.17
CA PRO A 260 28.09 -19.72 5.56
C PRO A 260 27.28 -18.57 4.96
N ALA A 261 26.89 -17.61 5.76
CA ALA A 261 26.21 -16.40 5.36
C ALA A 261 27.06 -15.19 5.72
N THR A 262 28.07 -14.90 4.92
CA THR A 262 28.98 -13.77 5.10
C THR A 262 28.44 -12.52 4.39
N ASP A 263 28.75 -11.35 4.95
CA ASP A 263 28.36 -10.05 4.37
C ASP A 263 26.83 -9.87 4.12
N THR A 264 26.02 -10.54 4.93
CA THR A 264 24.56 -10.47 4.80
C THR A 264 23.99 -9.19 5.42
N HIS A 265 22.72 -8.96 5.16
CA HIS A 265 21.99 -7.78 5.66
C HIS A 265 21.88 -7.82 7.18
N GLY A 266 22.57 -6.91 7.85
CA GLY A 266 22.64 -6.80 9.32
C GLY A 266 21.67 -5.76 9.92
N GLY A 267 20.84 -5.11 9.10
CA GLY A 267 19.96 -4.03 9.53
C GLY A 267 20.58 -2.64 9.31
N VAL A 268 20.00 -1.65 9.97
CA VAL A 268 20.50 -0.27 9.97
C VAL A 268 20.59 0.27 11.38
N ARG A 269 21.60 1.10 11.64
CA ARG A 269 21.68 1.98 12.81
C ARG A 269 21.17 3.36 12.41
N VAL A 270 20.31 3.94 13.23
CA VAL A 270 19.72 5.27 13.00
C VAL A 270 20.45 6.30 13.85
N PHE A 271 21.04 7.31 13.22
CA PHE A 271 21.68 8.44 13.90
C PHE A 271 20.80 9.70 13.93
N GLY A 272 19.79 9.78 13.03
CA GLY A 272 18.84 10.86 12.99
C GLY A 272 17.56 10.54 13.77
N LYS A 273 16.43 10.86 13.19
CA LYS A 273 15.10 10.64 13.80
C LYS A 273 14.36 9.52 13.09
N ILE A 274 13.57 8.78 13.84
CA ILE A 274 12.49 7.94 13.29
C ILE A 274 11.19 8.70 13.48
N VAL A 275 10.52 9.01 12.39
CA VAL A 275 9.31 9.84 12.41
C VAL A 275 8.16 9.07 11.79
N ARG A 276 7.07 8.92 12.55
CA ARG A 276 5.75 8.54 12.00
C ARG A 276 5.02 9.82 11.64
N ARG A 277 4.58 9.91 10.39
CA ARG A 277 3.73 11.00 9.90
C ARG A 277 2.40 10.42 9.47
N THR A 278 1.35 10.86 10.14
CA THR A 278 -0.02 10.44 9.85
C THR A 278 -0.84 11.65 9.42
N GLU A 279 -1.67 11.46 8.38
CA GLU A 279 -2.52 12.49 7.82
C GLU A 279 -3.92 11.95 7.56
N VAL A 280 -4.94 12.69 8.01
CA VAL A 280 -6.35 12.49 7.64
C VAL A 280 -6.74 13.58 6.64
N ASN A 281 -7.02 13.19 5.41
CA ASN A 281 -7.33 14.09 4.31
C ASN A 281 -8.81 14.52 4.35
N LEU A 282 -9.07 15.71 4.85
CA LEU A 282 -10.43 16.26 4.96
C LEU A 282 -11.03 16.66 3.60
N VAL A 283 -10.19 16.97 2.61
CA VAL A 283 -10.66 17.28 1.25
C VAL A 283 -11.23 16.02 0.59
N ALA A 284 -10.50 14.89 0.69
CA ALA A 284 -10.98 13.61 0.18
C ALA A 284 -12.25 13.15 0.91
N LEU A 285 -12.32 13.36 2.22
CA LEU A 285 -13.48 12.99 3.03
C LEU A 285 -14.73 13.80 2.63
N ARG A 286 -14.60 15.12 2.44
CA ARG A 286 -15.70 15.99 1.98
C ARG A 286 -16.17 15.66 0.57
N ALA A 287 -15.33 15.07 -0.26
CA ALA A 287 -15.69 14.67 -1.62
C ALA A 287 -16.55 13.38 -1.68
N LEU A 288 -16.80 12.72 -0.55
CA LEU A 288 -17.67 11.55 -0.48
C LEU A 288 -19.11 11.96 -0.20
N TYR A 289 -20.02 11.40 -1.00
CA TYR A 289 -21.45 11.66 -0.88
C TYR A 289 -22.26 10.37 -0.80
N VAL A 290 -23.41 10.46 -0.14
CA VAL A 290 -24.51 9.51 -0.26
C VAL A 290 -25.53 10.09 -1.24
N ARG A 291 -26.07 9.25 -2.11
CA ARG A 291 -27.08 9.68 -3.08
C ARG A 291 -28.35 8.85 -2.95
N THR A 292 -29.49 9.52 -3.12
CA THR A 292 -30.80 8.90 -3.26
C THR A 292 -31.29 9.22 -4.68
N GLY A 293 -31.19 8.24 -5.60
CA GLY A 293 -31.35 8.50 -7.04
C GLY A 293 -30.24 9.40 -7.57
N GLU A 294 -30.61 10.48 -8.25
CA GLU A 294 -29.69 11.48 -8.81
C GLU A 294 -29.28 12.55 -7.77
N ALA A 295 -30.05 12.72 -6.71
CA ALA A 295 -29.84 13.77 -5.71
C ALA A 295 -28.82 13.37 -4.66
N VAL A 296 -28.02 14.35 -4.20
CA VAL A 296 -27.16 14.19 -3.02
C VAL A 296 -28.02 14.29 -1.78
N ASP A 297 -27.89 13.32 -0.89
CA ASP A 297 -28.46 13.34 0.45
C ASP A 297 -27.40 13.92 1.39
N GLU A 298 -27.52 15.20 1.71
CA GLU A 298 -26.53 15.91 2.53
C GLU A 298 -26.53 15.42 3.99
N ASP A 299 -27.69 15.06 4.55
CA ASP A 299 -27.79 14.56 5.92
C ASP A 299 -27.10 13.19 6.07
N GLU A 300 -27.42 12.26 5.18
CA GLU A 300 -26.77 10.95 5.18
C GLU A 300 -25.29 11.06 4.77
N SER A 301 -24.93 11.98 3.89
CA SER A 301 -23.54 12.28 3.57
C SER A 301 -22.76 12.78 4.79
N LEU A 302 -23.35 13.64 5.60
CA LEU A 302 -22.72 14.15 6.82
C LEU A 302 -22.56 13.03 7.88
N LYS A 303 -23.57 12.18 8.08
CA LYS A 303 -23.46 11.01 8.97
C LYS A 303 -22.36 10.05 8.50
N MET A 304 -22.30 9.75 7.21
CA MET A 304 -21.22 8.92 6.65
C MET A 304 -19.84 9.55 6.88
N ARG A 305 -19.68 10.85 6.67
CA ARG A 305 -18.41 11.55 6.87
C ARG A 305 -17.99 11.55 8.34
N ARG A 306 -18.92 11.77 9.29
CA ARG A 306 -18.66 11.63 10.73
C ARG A 306 -18.17 10.22 11.07
N TYR A 307 -18.84 9.21 10.54
CA TYR A 307 -18.48 7.81 10.74
C TYR A 307 -17.08 7.49 10.23
N LEU A 308 -16.78 7.83 8.97
CA LEU A 308 -15.47 7.61 8.36
C LEU A 308 -14.36 8.42 9.08
N LEU A 309 -14.66 9.63 9.51
CA LEU A 309 -13.73 10.43 10.32
C LEU A 309 -13.43 9.74 11.65
N GLY A 310 -14.45 9.28 12.37
CA GLY A 310 -14.29 8.56 13.63
C GLY A 310 -13.37 7.36 13.50
N LEU A 311 -13.60 6.52 12.47
CA LEU A 311 -12.71 5.39 12.18
C LEU A 311 -11.28 5.83 11.84
N ALA A 312 -11.12 6.89 11.06
CA ALA A 312 -9.79 7.41 10.71
C ALA A 312 -9.04 7.96 11.92
N LEU A 313 -9.73 8.65 12.83
CA LEU A 313 -9.15 9.18 14.07
C LEU A 313 -8.68 8.06 15.01
N VAL A 314 -9.47 6.99 15.15
CA VAL A 314 -9.12 5.80 15.94
C VAL A 314 -7.93 5.07 15.33
N ALA A 315 -7.97 4.83 14.02
CA ALA A 315 -6.91 4.11 13.30
C ALA A 315 -5.57 4.86 13.34
N ALA A 316 -5.59 6.18 13.23
CA ALA A 316 -4.38 7.01 13.25
C ALA A 316 -3.59 6.87 14.55
N GLN A 317 -4.26 6.67 15.68
CA GLN A 317 -3.64 6.55 17.00
C GLN A 317 -3.31 5.10 17.39
N SER A 318 -3.57 4.14 16.49
CA SER A 318 -3.31 2.73 16.78
C SER A 318 -1.81 2.45 16.97
N GLN A 319 -1.47 1.82 18.09
CA GLN A 319 -0.12 1.33 18.38
C GLN A 319 0.26 0.09 17.58
N ALA A 320 -0.69 -0.60 16.93
CA ALA A 320 -0.41 -1.74 16.04
C ALA A 320 0.57 -1.36 14.92
N GLY A 321 0.60 -0.09 14.53
CA GLY A 321 1.56 0.44 13.57
C GLY A 321 3.02 0.49 14.01
N TYR A 322 3.36 0.16 15.27
CA TYR A 322 4.74 0.24 15.78
C TYR A 322 5.51 -1.08 15.71
N ASN A 323 4.83 -2.22 15.71
CA ASN A 323 5.45 -3.52 15.50
C ASN A 323 5.55 -3.81 14.01
N LEU A 324 6.61 -3.35 13.36
CA LEU A 324 6.70 -3.41 11.90
C LEU A 324 7.04 -4.82 11.40
N ARG A 325 8.01 -5.45 12.03
CA ARG A 325 8.49 -6.81 11.72
C ARG A 325 9.46 -7.28 12.80
N GLN A 326 9.86 -8.56 12.74
CA GLN A 326 10.93 -9.06 13.60
C GLN A 326 12.18 -8.16 13.48
N GLY A 327 12.71 -7.72 14.61
CA GLY A 327 13.85 -6.81 14.67
C GLY A 327 13.51 -5.33 14.36
N CYS A 328 12.23 -4.97 14.28
CA CYS A 328 11.83 -3.58 14.11
C CYS A 328 10.55 -3.29 14.92
N LEU A 329 10.67 -3.34 16.24
CA LEU A 329 9.68 -2.87 17.19
C LEU A 329 10.04 -1.46 17.62
N LEU A 330 9.12 -0.52 17.47
CA LEU A 330 9.28 0.89 17.80
C LEU A 330 8.39 1.27 18.98
N VAL A 331 8.75 2.35 19.65
CA VAL A 331 7.97 2.98 20.71
C VAL A 331 8.03 4.50 20.53
N ASN A 332 7.11 5.23 21.16
CA ASN A 332 7.22 6.69 21.24
C ASN A 332 8.45 7.11 22.02
N CYS A 333 9.17 8.11 21.53
CA CYS A 333 10.30 8.69 22.23
C CYS A 333 9.78 9.45 23.46
N GLU A 334 10.24 9.07 24.65
CA GLU A 334 9.79 9.64 25.93
C GLU A 334 9.98 11.18 25.99
N THR A 335 11.05 11.68 25.38
CA THR A 335 11.40 13.11 25.39
C THR A 335 10.66 13.93 24.34
N SER A 336 9.79 13.33 23.52
CA SER A 336 9.08 14.02 22.43
C SER A 336 7.59 13.70 22.48
N LYS A 337 6.79 14.71 22.78
CA LYS A 337 5.32 14.54 22.71
C LYS A 337 4.84 14.49 21.26
N PRO A 338 3.83 13.68 20.94
CA PRO A 338 3.16 13.72 19.64
C PRO A 338 2.62 15.12 19.34
N GLU A 339 2.82 15.56 18.09
CA GLU A 339 2.34 16.84 17.60
C GLU A 339 1.14 16.64 16.69
N ALA A 340 -0.04 17.06 17.15
CA ALA A 340 -1.27 16.98 16.37
C ALA A 340 -1.75 18.39 15.97
N ASN A 341 -2.06 18.57 14.68
CA ASN A 341 -2.47 19.84 14.12
C ASN A 341 -3.62 19.72 13.13
N VAL A 342 -4.46 20.74 13.09
CA VAL A 342 -5.32 21.06 11.94
C VAL A 342 -4.51 21.90 10.95
N VAL A 343 -4.48 21.51 9.69
CA VAL A 343 -3.69 22.17 8.65
C VAL A 343 -4.62 22.90 7.67
N PHE A 344 -4.32 24.15 7.37
CA PHE A 344 -5.09 25.02 6.49
C PHE A 344 -4.40 25.23 5.13
N PRO A 345 -5.13 25.62 4.05
CA PRO A 345 -4.57 25.80 2.70
C PRO A 345 -3.43 26.83 2.61
N ASN A 346 -3.43 27.82 3.52
CA ASN A 346 -2.37 28.86 3.60
C ASN A 346 -1.12 28.40 4.37
N GLY A 347 -1.06 27.12 4.78
CA GLY A 347 0.06 26.55 5.53
C GLY A 347 -0.05 26.76 7.06
N LYS A 348 -1.07 27.47 7.55
CA LYS A 348 -1.30 27.61 8.99
C LYS A 348 -1.56 26.25 9.61
N ARG A 349 -1.01 26.02 10.82
CA ARG A 349 -1.24 24.85 11.65
C ARG A 349 -1.77 25.30 13.00
N GLU A 350 -2.85 24.69 13.43
CA GLU A 350 -3.45 24.94 14.74
C GLU A 350 -3.39 23.65 15.56
N PRO A 351 -2.96 23.70 16.83
CA PRO A 351 -2.95 22.54 17.70
C PRO A 351 -4.33 21.87 17.75
N PHE A 352 -4.36 20.56 17.65
CA PHE A 352 -5.56 19.72 17.68
C PHE A 352 -5.46 18.73 18.84
N SER A 353 -6.47 18.70 19.69
CA SER A 353 -6.54 17.70 20.76
C SER A 353 -6.97 16.36 20.16
N TRP A 354 -6.04 15.40 20.13
CA TRP A 354 -6.28 14.09 19.53
C TRP A 354 -6.04 13.00 20.59
N VAL A 355 -7.11 12.70 21.33
CA VAL A 355 -7.12 11.69 22.40
C VAL A 355 -7.85 10.45 21.92
N PHE A 356 -7.29 9.26 22.16
CA PHE A 356 -7.85 8.00 21.67
C PHE A 356 -9.26 7.71 22.19
N GLU A 357 -9.48 7.91 23.49
CA GLU A 357 -10.76 7.67 24.15
C GLU A 357 -11.86 8.57 23.60
N ASP A 358 -11.54 9.84 23.32
CA ASP A 358 -12.48 10.79 22.71
C ASP A 358 -12.77 10.37 21.26
N SER A 359 -11.75 9.95 20.51
CA SER A 359 -11.87 9.45 19.14
C SER A 359 -12.75 8.20 19.07
N LEU A 360 -12.56 7.27 20.01
CA LEU A 360 -13.37 6.04 20.11
C LEU A 360 -14.82 6.36 20.42
N THR A 361 -15.06 7.22 21.42
CA THR A 361 -16.41 7.64 21.81
C THR A 361 -17.15 8.32 20.65
N PHE A 362 -16.46 9.18 19.90
CA PHE A 362 -16.99 9.81 18.70
C PHE A 362 -17.28 8.78 17.59
N ALA A 363 -16.37 7.84 17.34
CA ALA A 363 -16.54 6.80 16.33
C ALA A 363 -17.74 5.90 16.63
N GLU A 364 -17.94 5.49 17.89
CA GLU A 364 -19.11 4.72 18.33
C GLU A 364 -20.42 5.47 18.12
N ALA A 365 -20.47 6.74 18.52
CA ALA A 365 -21.65 7.56 18.35
C ALA A 365 -21.98 7.77 16.86
N ALA A 366 -20.96 8.04 16.03
CA ALA A 366 -21.11 8.21 14.59
C ALA A 366 -21.49 6.90 13.87
N ALA A 367 -20.97 5.76 14.30
CA ALA A 367 -21.36 4.45 13.76
C ALA A 367 -22.83 4.10 14.10
N LYS A 368 -23.30 4.50 15.28
CA LYS A 368 -24.72 4.35 15.68
C LYS A 368 -25.63 5.28 14.86
N ASP A 369 -25.21 6.53 14.65
CA ASP A 369 -25.97 7.52 13.85
C ASP A 369 -26.08 7.08 12.38
N PHE A 370 -25.01 6.53 11.81
CA PHE A 370 -24.98 5.95 10.45
C PHE A 370 -25.54 4.52 10.38
N LYS A 371 -26.02 3.95 11.49
CA LYS A 371 -26.67 2.61 11.62
C LYS A 371 -25.78 1.42 11.23
N ILE A 372 -24.49 1.50 11.51
CA ILE A 372 -23.52 0.41 11.27
C ILE A 372 -23.10 -0.29 12.56
N PHE A 373 -23.16 0.39 13.69
CA PHE A 373 -22.74 -0.16 14.98
C PHE A 373 -23.52 -1.43 15.36
N VAL A 374 -22.77 -2.49 15.61
CA VAL A 374 -23.33 -3.77 16.10
C VAL A 374 -22.58 -4.16 17.38
N GLU A 375 -23.30 -4.25 18.47
CA GLU A 375 -22.72 -4.70 19.73
C GLU A 375 -22.38 -6.20 19.64
N ASN A 376 -21.11 -6.58 19.96
CA ASN A 376 -20.60 -7.93 19.86
C ASN A 376 -20.90 -8.60 18.49
N PRO A 377 -20.38 -8.09 17.39
CA PRO A 377 -20.69 -8.60 16.06
C PRO A 377 -20.18 -10.04 15.88
N SER A 378 -20.96 -10.84 15.18
CA SER A 378 -20.50 -12.14 14.69
C SER A 378 -20.03 -11.98 13.24
N PRO A 379 -18.86 -12.53 12.88
CA PRO A 379 -18.40 -12.49 11.50
C PRO A 379 -19.39 -13.15 10.53
N THR A 380 -19.72 -12.49 9.43
CA THR A 380 -20.48 -13.08 8.33
C THR A 380 -19.52 -13.81 7.40
N GLU A 381 -19.70 -15.12 7.25
CA GLU A 381 -18.87 -15.95 6.38
C GLU A 381 -19.44 -16.02 4.97
N TYR A 382 -18.58 -15.81 3.97
CA TYR A 382 -18.92 -15.94 2.56
C TYR A 382 -18.02 -16.98 1.88
N PRO A 383 -18.59 -17.94 1.12
CA PRO A 383 -17.79 -18.95 0.44
C PRO A 383 -17.03 -18.38 -0.73
N PHE A 384 -15.76 -18.72 -0.85
CA PHE A 384 -14.97 -18.41 -2.05
C PHE A 384 -15.37 -19.36 -3.19
N GLN A 385 -15.63 -18.81 -4.36
CA GLN A 385 -16.17 -19.54 -5.53
C GLN A 385 -15.08 -19.80 -6.57
N THR A 386 -14.37 -20.90 -6.45
CA THR A 386 -13.29 -21.30 -7.36
C THR A 386 -13.77 -21.42 -8.80
N GLU A 387 -15.01 -21.86 -9.02
CA GLU A 387 -15.62 -22.01 -10.35
C GLU A 387 -15.72 -20.64 -11.07
N LYS A 388 -16.07 -19.59 -10.33
CA LYS A 388 -16.11 -18.20 -10.88
C LYS A 388 -14.70 -17.73 -11.26
N VAL A 389 -13.67 -18.12 -10.50
CA VAL A 389 -12.27 -17.80 -10.85
C VAL A 389 -11.88 -18.46 -12.16
N VAL A 390 -12.15 -19.78 -12.28
CA VAL A 390 -11.87 -20.54 -13.51
C VAL A 390 -12.61 -19.94 -14.72
N ALA A 391 -13.88 -19.58 -14.54
CA ALA A 391 -14.67 -18.95 -15.60
C ALA A 391 -14.09 -17.59 -16.00
N ALA A 392 -13.66 -16.78 -15.05
CA ALA A 392 -13.03 -15.48 -15.30
C ALA A 392 -11.70 -15.62 -16.08
N ILE A 393 -10.85 -16.60 -15.69
CA ILE A 393 -9.58 -16.89 -16.40
C ILE A 393 -9.88 -17.24 -17.86
N LYS A 394 -10.81 -18.17 -18.12
CA LYS A 394 -11.20 -18.56 -19.48
C LYS A 394 -11.73 -17.39 -20.31
N ALA A 395 -12.55 -16.53 -19.69
CA ALA A 395 -13.05 -15.34 -20.34
C ALA A 395 -11.93 -14.34 -20.71
N ASP A 396 -10.93 -14.18 -19.87
CA ASP A 396 -9.79 -13.30 -20.12
C ASP A 396 -8.87 -13.89 -21.24
N GLU A 397 -8.71 -15.19 -21.30
CA GLU A 397 -7.97 -15.86 -22.40
C GLU A 397 -8.68 -15.64 -23.74
N LEU A 398 -9.99 -15.80 -23.80
CA LEU A 398 -10.79 -15.52 -24.99
C LEU A 398 -10.70 -14.04 -25.41
N ARG A 399 -10.74 -13.11 -24.46
CA ARG A 399 -10.58 -11.67 -24.75
C ARG A 399 -9.18 -11.35 -25.28
N LYS A 400 -8.13 -11.99 -24.76
CA LYS A 400 -6.76 -11.80 -25.26
C LYS A 400 -6.62 -12.33 -26.67
N ALA A 401 -7.14 -13.52 -26.96
CA ALA A 401 -7.14 -14.10 -28.30
C ALA A 401 -7.87 -13.20 -29.31
N ALA A 402 -9.08 -12.74 -28.97
CA ALA A 402 -9.85 -11.81 -29.82
C ALA A 402 -9.12 -10.47 -30.06
N LYS A 403 -8.42 -9.95 -29.04
CA LYS A 403 -7.61 -8.71 -29.18
C LYS A 403 -6.40 -8.90 -30.08
N GLU A 404 -5.76 -10.06 -30.02
CA GLU A 404 -4.63 -10.38 -30.90
C GLU A 404 -5.07 -10.55 -32.34
N GLU A 405 -6.21 -11.22 -32.56
CA GLU A 405 -6.82 -11.37 -33.87
C GLU A 405 -7.21 -10.00 -34.48
N GLN A 406 -7.83 -9.12 -33.68
CA GLN A 406 -8.16 -7.77 -34.11
C GLN A 406 -6.92 -6.91 -34.42
N LYS A 407 -5.84 -7.06 -33.64
CA LYS A 407 -4.56 -6.39 -33.94
C LYS A 407 -3.94 -6.92 -35.23
N ALA A 408 -3.97 -8.23 -35.45
CA ALA A 408 -3.47 -8.86 -36.68
C ALA A 408 -4.26 -8.37 -37.91
N ALA A 409 -5.59 -8.39 -37.84
CA ALA A 409 -6.46 -7.87 -38.90
C ALA A 409 -6.21 -6.36 -39.19
N SER A 410 -6.06 -5.55 -38.13
CA SER A 410 -5.75 -4.13 -38.30
C SER A 410 -4.35 -3.88 -38.91
N LYS A 411 -3.38 -4.76 -38.64
CA LYS A 411 -2.06 -4.67 -39.25
C LYS A 411 -2.12 -5.02 -40.73
N VAL A 412 -2.81 -6.10 -41.10
CA VAL A 412 -3.01 -6.49 -42.48
C VAL A 412 -3.69 -5.37 -43.27
N ALA A 413 -4.77 -4.82 -42.75
CA ALA A 413 -5.49 -3.71 -43.39
C ALA A 413 -4.61 -2.43 -43.57
N LYS A 414 -3.72 -2.13 -42.63
CA LYS A 414 -2.75 -1.03 -42.76
C LYS A 414 -1.69 -1.31 -43.83
N ASP A 415 -1.20 -2.55 -43.91
CA ASP A 415 -0.19 -2.93 -44.88
C ASP A 415 -0.78 -2.95 -46.32
N GLU A 416 -2.04 -3.38 -46.49
CA GLU A 416 -2.77 -3.32 -47.75
C GLU A 416 -3.03 -1.86 -48.16
N ALA A 417 -3.47 -0.99 -47.22
CA ALA A 417 -3.67 0.43 -47.50
C ALA A 417 -2.36 1.15 -47.87
N LYS A 418 -1.23 0.70 -47.30
CA LYS A 418 0.10 1.22 -47.67
C LYS A 418 0.53 0.79 -49.05
N LYS A 419 0.34 -0.49 -49.41
CA LYS A 419 0.59 -1.00 -50.77
C LYS A 419 -0.25 -0.28 -51.82
N ALA A 420 -1.55 -0.14 -51.56
CA ALA A 420 -2.43 0.59 -52.47
C ALA A 420 -2.03 2.07 -52.68
N LYS A 421 -1.52 2.74 -51.64
CA LYS A 421 -1.00 4.12 -51.76
C LYS A 421 0.32 4.17 -52.55
N GLU A 422 1.19 3.19 -52.42
CA GLU A 422 2.44 3.09 -53.20
C GLU A 422 2.16 2.79 -54.67
N GLU A 423 1.25 1.89 -54.97
CA GLU A 423 0.79 1.59 -56.34
C GLU A 423 0.13 2.80 -57.02
N ALA A 424 -0.72 3.54 -56.27
CA ALA A 424 -1.34 4.76 -56.78
C ALA A 424 -0.31 5.90 -57.04
N LYS A 425 0.74 5.98 -56.22
CA LYS A 425 1.88 6.92 -56.48
C LYS A 425 2.69 6.50 -57.72
N ALA A 426 2.98 5.21 -57.89
CA ALA A 426 3.72 4.69 -59.02
C ALA A 426 2.93 4.88 -60.34
N ALA A 427 1.61 4.70 -60.30
CA ALA A 427 0.72 4.96 -61.44
C ALA A 427 0.65 6.46 -61.83
N LYS A 428 0.69 7.39 -60.85
CA LYS A 428 0.77 8.81 -61.14
C LYS A 428 2.13 9.25 -61.71
N ALA A 429 3.23 8.70 -61.24
CA ALA A 429 4.56 8.97 -61.79
C ALA A 429 4.77 8.49 -63.23
N LYS A 430 4.04 7.48 -63.71
CA LYS A 430 4.04 7.01 -65.09
C LYS A 430 3.18 7.84 -66.03
N LYS A 431 2.38 8.77 -65.58
CA LYS A 431 1.45 9.63 -66.35
C LYS A 431 1.95 11.05 -66.56
N GLU A 432 3.10 11.46 -65.99
CA GLU A 432 3.70 12.76 -66.31
C GLU A 432 4.43 12.66 -67.63
N PRO A 433 4.09 13.51 -68.64
CA PRO A 433 4.80 13.52 -69.89
C PRO A 433 6.19 14.17 -69.70
N LYS A 434 7.22 13.50 -70.29
CA LYS A 434 8.57 14.08 -70.37
C LYS A 434 8.48 15.50 -71.02
N PRO A 435 9.13 16.51 -70.46
CA PRO A 435 9.26 17.80 -71.13
C PRO A 435 10.00 17.62 -72.45
N ALA A 436 9.43 18.16 -73.53
CA ALA A 436 10.03 18.20 -74.85
C ALA A 436 11.34 19.00 -74.76
N GLY A 437 12.39 18.37 -75.18
CA GLY A 437 13.72 19.00 -75.28
C GLY A 437 13.64 20.22 -76.23
N ASP A 438 14.13 21.32 -75.75
CA ASP A 438 14.36 22.52 -76.57
C ASP A 438 15.67 22.33 -77.32
N GLN A 439 15.56 22.27 -78.65
CA GLN A 439 16.64 22.39 -79.58
C GLN A 439 16.68 23.81 -80.11
N SER A 440 17.59 24.58 -79.68
CA SER A 440 18.26 25.62 -80.50
C SER A 440 19.44 26.23 -79.74
#